data_4401acb1b08b87be5e61352b4312a277
#
_entry.id   4401acb1b08b87be5e61352b4312a277
#
_cell.length_a   1.000
_cell.length_b   1.000
_cell.length_c   1.000
_cell.angle_alpha   90.00
_cell.angle_beta   90.00
_cell.angle_gamma   90.00
#
_symmetry.space_group_name_H-M   'P 1'
#
loop_
_entity.id
_entity.type
_entity.pdbx_description
1 polymer ?
#
loop_
_entity_poly.entity_id
_entity_poly.type
_entity_poly.pdbx_seq_one_letter_code
_entity_poly.pdbx_strand_id
1 'polypeptide(L)'
;MSKDRARPFSRKHRRYWIPVTGGMVLIGIMNVVIGYCTYNRPSDVHERIIPDVPYARGSGAAVAVAAAPTGCDPTIAARVDAEMPGATLVRCAADRVAVRRGTHDIELAIAGDQIVGVAETLTLPEIPAAVMRAFAVAYPRTIPRGAIKRTARGAAPVYELAFPPGAPHTVATLRADGSVIDLR
;
A
#
# COMPACT_ATOMS: atom_id res chain seq x y z
N MET A 1 -55.64 40.91 19.44
CA MET A 1 -54.35 40.82 20.12
C MET A 1 -54.40 39.67 21.12
N SER A 2 -54.01 38.48 20.71
CA SER A 2 -53.97 37.27 21.55
C SER A 2 -52.57 37.11 22.13
N LYS A 3 -52.46 37.16 23.45
CA LYS A 3 -51.22 36.92 24.18
C LYS A 3 -51.07 35.42 24.41
N ASP A 4 -50.31 34.74 23.58
CA ASP A 4 -49.87 33.37 23.85
C ASP A 4 -48.92 33.37 25.06
N ARG A 5 -49.46 32.91 26.20
CA ARG A 5 -48.68 32.65 27.41
C ARG A 5 -47.88 31.37 27.20
N ALA A 6 -46.57 31.49 26.99
CA ALA A 6 -45.63 30.38 27.05
C ALA A 6 -45.81 29.61 28.38
N ARG A 7 -46.20 28.35 28.33
CA ARG A 7 -46.33 27.49 29.51
C ARG A 7 -44.91 27.18 30.05
N PRO A 8 -44.67 27.39 31.35
CA PRO A 8 -43.38 27.05 31.92
C PRO A 8 -43.13 25.54 31.85
N PHE A 9 -41.98 25.15 31.39
CA PHE A 9 -41.54 23.75 31.35
C PHE A 9 -41.69 23.09 32.72
N SER A 10 -42.44 21.99 32.77
CA SER A 10 -42.71 21.23 33.98
C SER A 10 -41.43 20.77 34.65
N ARG A 11 -41.28 21.03 35.97
CA ARG A 11 -40.11 20.63 36.81
C ARG A 11 -39.79 19.11 36.77
N LYS A 12 -40.78 18.27 36.36
CA LYS A 12 -40.59 16.81 36.21
C LYS A 12 -39.59 16.46 35.10
N HIS A 13 -39.52 17.18 33.97
CA HIS A 13 -38.58 16.91 32.89
C HIS A 13 -37.13 17.24 33.24
N ARG A 14 -36.87 18.12 34.21
CA ARG A 14 -35.54 18.51 34.60
C ARG A 14 -34.74 17.37 35.27
N ARG A 15 -35.42 16.40 35.91
CA ARG A 15 -34.74 15.30 36.62
C ARG A 15 -34.21 14.20 35.71
N TYR A 16 -34.68 14.08 34.49
CA TYR A 16 -34.26 13.05 33.54
C TYR A 16 -33.21 13.55 32.52
N TRP A 17 -33.14 14.86 32.30
CA TRP A 17 -32.20 15.43 31.34
C TRP A 17 -30.75 15.46 31.86
N ILE A 18 -30.54 15.69 33.14
CA ILE A 18 -29.22 15.79 33.74
C ILE A 18 -28.43 14.47 33.67
N PRO A 19 -28.98 13.29 33.97
CA PRO A 19 -28.26 12.04 33.86
C PRO A 19 -27.99 11.61 32.41
N VAL A 20 -28.90 11.93 31.46
CA VAL A 20 -28.69 11.58 30.05
C VAL A 20 -27.60 12.42 29.40
N THR A 21 -27.58 13.71 29.61
CA THR A 21 -26.52 14.58 29.09
C THR A 21 -25.19 14.31 29.75
N GLY A 22 -25.15 14.05 31.06
CA GLY A 22 -23.93 13.67 31.79
C GLY A 22 -23.36 12.34 31.29
N GLY A 23 -24.20 11.35 31.01
CA GLY A 23 -23.78 10.05 30.46
C GLY A 23 -23.20 10.17 29.05
N MET A 24 -23.79 10.96 28.16
CA MET A 24 -23.26 11.19 26.81
C MET A 24 -21.91 11.92 26.81
N VAL A 25 -21.71 12.89 27.69
CA VAL A 25 -20.44 13.60 27.83
C VAL A 25 -19.35 12.65 28.34
N LEU A 26 -19.65 11.81 29.33
CA LEU A 26 -18.72 10.81 29.86
C LEU A 26 -18.29 9.78 28.81
N ILE A 27 -19.23 9.28 28.00
CA ILE A 27 -18.94 8.35 26.89
C ILE A 27 -18.06 9.05 25.84
N GLY A 28 -18.34 10.31 25.53
CA GLY A 28 -17.53 11.09 24.59
C GLY A 28 -16.10 11.27 25.07
N ILE A 29 -15.90 11.64 26.33
CA ILE A 29 -14.57 11.81 26.94
C ILE A 29 -13.82 10.47 26.97
N MET A 30 -14.50 9.38 27.32
CA MET A 30 -13.88 8.06 27.38
C MET A 30 -13.41 7.57 26.01
N ASN A 31 -14.19 7.82 24.94
CA ASN A 31 -13.77 7.52 23.57
C ASN A 31 -12.57 8.35 23.12
N VAL A 32 -12.50 9.63 23.48
CA VAL A 32 -11.34 10.49 23.18
C VAL A 32 -10.10 10.01 23.94
N VAL A 33 -10.22 9.65 25.22
CA VAL A 33 -9.10 9.14 26.03
C VAL A 33 -8.62 7.78 25.50
N ILE A 34 -9.51 6.87 25.17
CA ILE A 34 -9.15 5.57 24.58
C ILE A 34 -8.48 5.79 23.22
N GLY A 35 -9.04 6.66 22.37
CA GLY A 35 -8.44 7.01 21.08
C GLY A 35 -7.05 7.60 21.23
N TYR A 36 -6.85 8.54 22.17
CA TYR A 36 -5.57 9.15 22.43
C TYR A 36 -4.55 8.14 23.00
N CYS A 37 -4.95 7.28 23.94
CA CYS A 37 -4.07 6.26 24.52
C CYS A 37 -3.72 5.16 23.53
N THR A 38 -4.60 4.83 22.57
CA THR A 38 -4.30 3.84 21.53
C THR A 38 -3.46 4.41 20.41
N TYR A 39 -3.63 5.70 20.08
CA TYR A 39 -2.87 6.36 19.01
C TYR A 39 -1.46 6.79 19.44
N ASN A 40 -1.32 7.19 20.72
CA ASN A 40 -0.03 7.61 21.31
C ASN A 40 0.66 6.52 22.12
N ARG A 41 0.29 5.26 21.96
CA ARG A 41 1.15 4.18 22.47
C ARG A 41 2.49 4.28 21.74
N PRO A 42 3.59 4.57 22.45
CA PRO A 42 4.90 4.40 21.86
C PRO A 42 4.96 2.95 21.35
N SER A 43 5.44 2.79 20.13
CA SER A 43 5.50 1.52 19.41
C SER A 43 6.59 0.61 19.99
N ASP A 44 6.63 0.44 21.30
CA ASP A 44 7.52 -0.51 22.00
C ASP A 44 7.25 -1.98 21.63
N VAL A 45 6.16 -2.22 20.90
CA VAL A 45 5.80 -3.58 20.46
C VAL A 45 6.59 -4.02 19.23
N HIS A 46 7.16 -3.08 18.45
CA HIS A 46 7.96 -3.44 17.28
C HIS A 46 9.39 -3.87 17.61
N GLU A 47 9.90 -3.56 18.78
CA GLU A 47 11.29 -3.87 19.13
C GLU A 47 11.50 -5.30 19.67
N ARG A 48 10.42 -6.02 19.99
CA ARG A 48 10.50 -7.36 20.61
C ARG A 48 10.32 -8.57 19.67
N ILE A 49 10.06 -8.36 18.39
CA ILE A 49 9.79 -9.47 17.43
C ILE A 49 10.89 -9.61 16.37
N ILE A 50 11.86 -8.71 16.33
CA ILE A 50 13.03 -8.92 15.48
C ILE A 50 14.07 -9.62 16.36
N PRO A 51 14.37 -10.92 16.15
CA PRO A 51 15.53 -11.50 16.79
C PRO A 51 16.74 -10.65 16.37
N ASP A 52 17.61 -10.32 17.35
CA ASP A 52 18.89 -9.67 17.12
C ASP A 52 19.71 -10.47 16.11
N VAL A 53 19.43 -10.22 14.84
CA VAL A 53 20.38 -10.58 13.79
C VAL A 53 21.46 -9.51 13.92
N PRO A 54 22.69 -9.88 14.31
CA PRO A 54 23.76 -8.92 14.39
C PRO A 54 23.90 -8.27 13.01
N TYR A 55 23.48 -7.02 12.89
CA TYR A 55 23.84 -6.20 11.76
C TYR A 55 25.37 -6.10 11.79
N ALA A 56 26.00 -6.94 11.03
CA ALA A 56 27.40 -6.75 10.72
C ALA A 56 27.49 -5.34 10.12
N ARG A 57 28.02 -4.39 10.92
CA ARG A 57 28.47 -3.12 10.40
C ARG A 57 29.50 -3.44 9.33
N GLY A 58 29.04 -3.58 8.11
CA GLY A 58 29.86 -3.73 6.95
C GLY A 58 30.70 -2.46 6.86
N SER A 59 31.95 -2.57 7.30
CA SER A 59 33.04 -1.71 6.84
C SER A 59 32.83 -1.49 5.36
N GLY A 60 32.86 -0.24 4.89
CA GLY A 60 32.65 0.17 3.50
C GLY A 60 33.46 -0.65 2.50
N ALA A 61 32.95 -1.83 2.20
CA ALA A 61 33.37 -2.60 1.06
C ALA A 61 32.83 -1.84 -0.16
N ALA A 62 33.76 -1.44 -1.02
CA ALA A 62 33.44 -0.94 -2.34
C ALA A 62 32.29 -1.78 -2.91
N VAL A 63 31.24 -1.10 -3.38
CA VAL A 63 30.13 -1.74 -4.07
C VAL A 63 30.77 -2.51 -5.23
N ALA A 64 30.96 -3.81 -5.04
CA ALA A 64 31.35 -4.68 -6.12
C ALA A 64 30.28 -4.51 -7.18
N VAL A 65 30.64 -3.94 -8.31
CA VAL A 65 29.79 -3.91 -9.50
C VAL A 65 29.44 -5.37 -9.74
N ALA A 66 28.20 -5.73 -9.41
CA ALA A 66 27.73 -7.10 -9.56
C ALA A 66 27.95 -7.46 -11.03
N ALA A 67 28.79 -8.49 -11.27
CA ALA A 67 29.08 -8.96 -12.61
C ALA A 67 27.72 -9.20 -13.30
N ALA A 68 27.57 -8.67 -14.51
CA ALA A 68 26.34 -8.86 -15.28
C ALA A 68 26.01 -10.35 -15.31
N PRO A 69 24.75 -10.75 -15.05
CA PRO A 69 24.38 -12.15 -15.00
C PRO A 69 24.76 -12.81 -16.32
N THR A 70 25.41 -13.97 -16.21
CA THR A 70 25.88 -14.76 -17.37
C THR A 70 24.66 -15.05 -18.28
N GLY A 71 24.69 -14.54 -19.53
CA GLY A 71 23.62 -14.81 -20.50
C GLY A 71 22.78 -13.60 -20.93
N CYS A 72 23.04 -12.40 -20.43
CA CYS A 72 22.42 -11.18 -20.98
C CYS A 72 23.07 -10.78 -22.30
N ASP A 73 22.23 -10.48 -23.29
CA ASP A 73 22.66 -9.79 -24.50
C ASP A 73 23.19 -8.39 -24.12
N PRO A 74 24.40 -8.01 -24.53
CA PRO A 74 24.96 -6.71 -24.21
C PRO A 74 24.12 -5.54 -24.71
N THR A 75 23.37 -5.71 -25.78
CA THR A 75 22.46 -4.70 -26.32
C THR A 75 21.29 -4.46 -25.36
N ILE A 76 20.73 -5.53 -24.81
CA ILE A 76 19.67 -5.45 -23.80
C ILE A 76 20.20 -4.85 -22.50
N ALA A 77 21.39 -5.24 -22.07
CA ALA A 77 22.01 -4.68 -20.87
C ALA A 77 22.23 -3.15 -21.00
N ALA A 78 22.77 -2.70 -22.13
CA ALA A 78 22.96 -1.27 -22.41
C ALA A 78 21.62 -0.52 -22.46
N ARG A 79 20.57 -1.14 -23.01
CA ARG A 79 19.21 -0.56 -23.06
C ARG A 79 18.63 -0.40 -21.66
N VAL A 80 18.76 -1.42 -20.81
CA VAL A 80 18.27 -1.36 -19.43
C VAL A 80 19.00 -0.25 -18.65
N ASP A 81 20.32 -0.12 -18.80
CA ASP A 81 21.08 0.93 -18.15
C ASP A 81 20.65 2.34 -18.62
N ALA A 82 20.37 2.48 -19.92
CA ALA A 82 19.91 3.75 -20.49
C ALA A 82 18.48 4.14 -20.03
N GLU A 83 17.55 3.18 -19.97
CA GLU A 83 16.13 3.46 -19.62
C GLU A 83 15.88 3.41 -18.11
N MET A 84 16.73 2.70 -17.34
CA MET A 84 16.59 2.52 -15.90
C MET A 84 17.93 2.73 -15.17
N PRO A 85 18.45 3.94 -15.16
CA PRO A 85 19.74 4.22 -14.52
C PRO A 85 19.73 3.83 -13.03
N GLY A 86 20.77 3.14 -12.60
CA GLY A 86 20.92 2.65 -11.23
C GLY A 86 20.16 1.36 -10.91
N ALA A 87 19.52 0.74 -11.90
CA ALA A 87 18.96 -0.60 -11.73
C ALA A 87 20.09 -1.66 -11.90
N THR A 88 20.04 -2.71 -11.08
CA THR A 88 20.96 -3.84 -11.16
C THR A 88 20.28 -5.00 -11.89
N LEU A 89 20.92 -5.52 -12.93
CA LEU A 89 20.47 -6.73 -13.62
C LEU A 89 20.55 -7.94 -12.69
N VAL A 90 19.44 -8.64 -12.53
CA VAL A 90 19.33 -9.84 -11.68
C VAL A 90 19.31 -11.11 -12.53
N ARG A 91 18.50 -11.12 -13.59
CA ARG A 91 18.34 -12.27 -14.48
C ARG A 91 17.90 -11.82 -15.86
N CYS A 92 18.40 -12.49 -16.89
CA CYS A 92 17.98 -12.30 -18.26
C CYS A 92 17.40 -13.61 -18.84
N ALA A 93 16.30 -13.48 -19.57
CA ALA A 93 15.71 -14.49 -20.41
C ALA A 93 15.44 -13.85 -21.79
N ALA A 94 15.08 -14.64 -22.77
CA ALA A 94 14.94 -14.15 -24.14
C ALA A 94 13.86 -13.04 -24.30
N ASP A 95 12.78 -13.12 -23.52
CA ASP A 95 11.62 -12.22 -23.57
C ASP A 95 11.46 -11.37 -22.30
N ARG A 96 12.28 -11.61 -21.27
CA ARG A 96 12.13 -10.98 -19.94
C ARG A 96 13.48 -10.71 -19.29
N VAL A 97 13.56 -9.58 -18.63
CA VAL A 97 14.71 -9.19 -17.85
C VAL A 97 14.24 -8.80 -16.44
N ALA A 98 14.80 -9.46 -15.43
CA ALA A 98 14.57 -9.06 -14.04
C ALA A 98 15.69 -8.10 -13.61
N VAL A 99 15.28 -6.95 -13.09
CA VAL A 99 16.20 -5.93 -12.55
C VAL A 99 15.77 -5.56 -11.14
N ARG A 100 16.69 -5.04 -10.37
CA ARG A 100 16.41 -4.50 -9.03
C ARG A 100 16.84 -3.04 -8.97
N ARG A 101 15.93 -2.19 -8.50
CA ARG A 101 16.20 -0.78 -8.24
C ARG A 101 15.84 -0.43 -6.80
N GLY A 102 16.86 -0.24 -5.96
CA GLY A 102 16.69 -0.11 -4.53
C GLY A 102 16.07 -1.39 -3.93
N THR A 103 14.91 -1.28 -3.34
CA THR A 103 14.16 -2.41 -2.74
C THR A 103 13.14 -3.04 -3.70
N HIS A 104 12.96 -2.49 -4.91
CA HIS A 104 11.94 -2.93 -5.87
C HIS A 104 12.50 -3.96 -6.83
N ASP A 105 11.82 -5.08 -6.94
CA ASP A 105 12.01 -6.04 -8.01
C ASP A 105 11.14 -5.63 -9.21
N ILE A 106 11.76 -5.51 -10.36
CA ILE A 106 11.15 -5.05 -11.60
C ILE A 106 11.38 -6.10 -12.67
N GLU A 107 10.33 -6.51 -13.35
CA GLU A 107 10.38 -7.40 -14.51
C GLU A 107 10.09 -6.59 -15.77
N LEU A 108 10.99 -6.65 -16.72
CA LEU A 108 10.90 -5.99 -18.02
C LEU A 108 10.51 -7.02 -19.07
N ALA A 109 9.47 -6.73 -19.84
CA ALA A 109 9.10 -7.51 -21.02
C ALA A 109 9.86 -6.95 -22.23
N ILE A 110 10.56 -7.82 -22.94
CA ILE A 110 11.40 -7.48 -24.09
C ILE A 110 10.78 -8.03 -25.38
N ALA A 111 10.74 -7.22 -26.41
CA ALA A 111 10.38 -7.64 -27.75
C ALA A 111 11.45 -7.13 -28.72
N GLY A 112 12.26 -8.07 -29.25
CA GLY A 112 13.47 -7.71 -29.99
C GLY A 112 14.48 -7.00 -29.09
N ASP A 113 14.84 -5.77 -29.43
CA ASP A 113 15.74 -4.91 -28.66
C ASP A 113 15.02 -3.84 -27.80
N GLN A 114 13.69 -3.93 -27.70
CA GLN A 114 12.88 -2.88 -27.05
C GLN A 114 12.21 -3.39 -25.78
N ILE A 115 12.17 -2.53 -24.78
CA ILE A 115 11.33 -2.74 -23.58
C ILE A 115 9.90 -2.36 -23.95
N VAL A 116 8.99 -3.35 -23.93
CA VAL A 116 7.58 -3.20 -24.29
C VAL A 116 6.67 -3.17 -23.07
N GLY A 117 7.17 -3.58 -21.91
CA GLY A 117 6.41 -3.57 -20.68
C GLY A 117 7.30 -3.58 -19.43
N VAL A 118 6.77 -3.02 -18.36
CA VAL A 118 7.41 -2.95 -17.05
C VAL A 118 6.43 -3.46 -16.00
N ALA A 119 6.84 -4.41 -15.18
CA ALA A 119 6.09 -4.88 -14.02
C ALA A 119 6.93 -4.61 -12.76
N GLU A 120 6.47 -3.70 -11.93
CA GLU A 120 7.16 -3.24 -10.71
C GLU A 120 6.40 -3.72 -9.48
N THR A 121 7.08 -4.45 -8.58
CA THR A 121 6.52 -4.84 -7.30
C THR A 121 6.44 -3.63 -6.38
N LEU A 122 5.26 -3.35 -5.83
CA LEU A 122 5.02 -2.23 -4.95
C LEU A 122 4.75 -2.70 -3.52
N THR A 123 5.20 -1.91 -2.56
CA THR A 123 4.75 -2.02 -1.17
C THR A 123 3.37 -1.35 -1.00
N LEU A 124 2.62 -1.71 0.05
CA LEU A 124 1.28 -1.17 0.29
C LEU A 124 1.21 0.37 0.33
N PRO A 125 2.17 1.10 0.95
CA PRO A 125 2.16 2.55 0.97
C PRO A 125 2.37 3.22 -0.40
N GLU A 126 2.93 2.50 -1.37
CA GLU A 126 3.23 3.02 -2.72
C GLU A 126 2.05 2.88 -3.68
N ILE A 127 1.02 2.12 -3.28
CA ILE A 127 -0.18 1.96 -4.08
C ILE A 127 -0.98 3.27 -4.06
N PRO A 128 -1.44 3.79 -5.21
CA PRO A 128 -2.23 5.01 -5.24
C PRO A 128 -3.47 4.93 -4.35
N ALA A 129 -3.75 6.00 -3.62
CA ALA A 129 -4.87 6.04 -2.67
C ALA A 129 -6.23 5.79 -3.33
N ALA A 130 -6.41 6.13 -4.61
CA ALA A 130 -7.63 5.83 -5.37
C ALA A 130 -7.81 4.32 -5.56
N VAL A 131 -6.73 3.60 -5.92
CA VAL A 131 -6.72 2.14 -6.09
C VAL A 131 -7.01 1.43 -4.78
N MET A 132 -6.35 1.85 -3.68
CA MET A 132 -6.58 1.26 -2.36
C MET A 132 -8.00 1.52 -1.85
N ARG A 133 -8.56 2.70 -2.07
CA ARG A 133 -9.96 3.00 -1.70
C ARG A 133 -10.95 2.14 -2.48
N ALA A 134 -10.77 2.03 -3.80
CA ALA A 134 -11.62 1.20 -4.63
C ALA A 134 -11.57 -0.27 -4.20
N PHE A 135 -10.38 -0.79 -3.92
CA PHE A 135 -10.20 -2.13 -3.40
C PHE A 135 -10.91 -2.32 -2.05
N ALA A 136 -10.73 -1.39 -1.11
CA ALA A 136 -11.35 -1.47 0.22
C ALA A 136 -12.89 -1.38 0.17
N VAL A 137 -13.44 -0.62 -0.77
CA VAL A 137 -14.90 -0.53 -0.99
C VAL A 137 -15.43 -1.84 -1.58
N ALA A 138 -14.75 -2.41 -2.57
CA ALA A 138 -15.15 -3.65 -3.21
C ALA A 138 -14.96 -4.88 -2.29
N TYR A 139 -13.92 -4.88 -1.46
CA TYR A 139 -13.54 -5.99 -0.58
C TYR A 139 -13.33 -5.52 0.86
N PRO A 140 -14.41 -5.16 1.57
CA PRO A 140 -14.34 -4.72 2.94
C PRO A 140 -13.74 -5.82 3.83
N ARG A 141 -12.83 -5.44 4.75
CA ARG A 141 -12.10 -6.34 5.65
C ARG A 141 -11.01 -7.19 4.98
N THR A 142 -10.68 -6.92 3.73
CA THR A 142 -9.58 -7.60 3.02
C THR A 142 -8.42 -6.63 2.83
N ILE A 143 -7.22 -7.05 3.21
CA ILE A 143 -5.99 -6.29 2.98
C ILE A 143 -5.21 -7.04 1.89
N PRO A 144 -4.80 -6.39 0.79
CA PRO A 144 -3.99 -7.05 -0.22
C PRO A 144 -2.61 -7.42 0.36
N ARG A 145 -2.04 -8.53 -0.09
CA ARG A 145 -0.70 -8.98 0.36
C ARG A 145 0.43 -8.24 -0.34
N GLY A 146 0.17 -7.67 -1.49
CA GLY A 146 1.12 -6.94 -2.30
C GLY A 146 0.46 -6.45 -3.56
N ALA A 147 1.17 -5.65 -4.31
CA ALA A 147 0.72 -5.14 -5.60
C ALA A 147 1.85 -5.19 -6.64
N ILE A 148 1.45 -5.35 -7.89
CA ILE A 148 2.32 -5.23 -9.05
C ILE A 148 1.73 -4.12 -9.93
N LYS A 149 2.53 -3.10 -10.21
CA LYS A 149 2.20 -2.07 -11.18
C LYS A 149 2.70 -2.52 -12.54
N ARG A 150 1.80 -2.72 -13.49
CA ARG A 150 2.14 -3.04 -14.87
C ARG A 150 1.95 -1.84 -15.76
N THR A 151 2.94 -1.53 -16.56
CA THR A 151 2.90 -0.47 -17.55
C THR A 151 3.34 -1.04 -18.89
N ALA A 152 2.44 -1.12 -19.86
CA ALA A 152 2.80 -1.41 -21.24
C ALA A 152 3.23 -0.10 -21.93
N ARG A 153 4.09 -0.22 -22.93
CA ARG A 153 4.59 0.94 -23.68
C ARG A 153 3.42 1.73 -24.30
N GLY A 154 3.34 3.01 -23.98
CA GLY A 154 2.28 3.91 -24.46
C GLY A 154 0.91 3.73 -23.78
N ALA A 155 0.80 2.84 -22.79
CA ALA A 155 -0.45 2.62 -22.05
C ALA A 155 -0.38 3.19 -20.63
N ALA A 156 -1.55 3.51 -20.08
CA ALA A 156 -1.68 3.89 -18.68
C ALA A 156 -1.37 2.68 -17.77
N PRO A 157 -0.77 2.92 -16.60
CA PRO A 157 -0.46 1.85 -15.66
C PRO A 157 -1.73 1.18 -15.10
N VAL A 158 -1.64 -0.13 -14.91
CA VAL A 158 -2.63 -0.94 -14.19
C VAL A 158 -1.99 -1.55 -12.93
N TYR A 159 -2.81 -1.83 -11.93
CA TYR A 159 -2.38 -2.33 -10.62
C TYR A 159 -3.03 -3.69 -10.38
N GLU A 160 -2.22 -4.71 -10.20
CA GLU A 160 -2.64 -6.05 -9.80
C GLU A 160 -2.44 -6.19 -8.29
N LEU A 161 -3.54 -6.30 -7.54
CA LEU A 161 -3.51 -6.50 -6.10
C LEU A 161 -3.76 -7.97 -5.76
N ALA A 162 -2.82 -8.58 -5.07
CA ALA A 162 -2.93 -9.98 -4.66
C ALA A 162 -3.80 -10.12 -3.41
N PHE A 163 -4.76 -11.04 -3.45
CA PHE A 163 -5.59 -11.39 -2.29
C PHE A 163 -4.84 -12.28 -1.30
N PRO A 164 -5.24 -12.28 -0.02
CA PRO A 164 -4.75 -13.24 0.95
C PRO A 164 -5.19 -14.67 0.60
N PRO A 165 -4.48 -15.70 1.09
CA PRO A 165 -4.88 -17.09 0.89
C PRO A 165 -6.27 -17.36 1.45
N GLY A 166 -7.05 -18.15 0.71
CA GLY A 166 -8.43 -18.50 1.09
C GLY A 166 -9.49 -17.47 0.69
N ALA A 167 -9.10 -16.36 0.08
CA ALA A 167 -10.05 -15.45 -0.55
C ALA A 167 -10.67 -16.07 -1.81
N PRO A 168 -11.89 -15.64 -2.20
CA PRO A 168 -12.56 -16.19 -3.41
C PRO A 168 -11.85 -15.79 -4.71
N HIS A 169 -11.03 -14.75 -4.67
CA HIS A 169 -10.24 -14.27 -5.79
C HIS A 169 -8.75 -14.33 -5.44
N THR A 170 -7.90 -14.42 -6.44
CA THR A 170 -6.43 -14.42 -6.29
C THR A 170 -5.83 -13.05 -6.58
N VAL A 171 -6.36 -12.34 -7.58
CA VAL A 171 -5.87 -11.04 -8.04
C VAL A 171 -7.03 -10.15 -8.45
N ALA A 172 -6.96 -8.88 -8.06
CA ALA A 172 -7.80 -7.81 -8.60
C ALA A 172 -6.95 -6.87 -9.45
N THR A 173 -7.37 -6.61 -10.68
CA THR A 173 -6.72 -5.67 -11.58
C THR A 173 -7.51 -4.36 -11.67
N LEU A 174 -6.87 -3.25 -11.31
CA LEU A 174 -7.49 -1.92 -11.28
C LEU A 174 -6.67 -0.91 -12.11
N ARG A 175 -7.34 0.11 -12.64
CA ARG A 175 -6.68 1.30 -13.19
C ARG A 175 -6.24 2.25 -12.07
N ALA A 176 -5.44 3.25 -12.43
CA ALA A 176 -4.95 4.25 -11.48
C ALA A 176 -6.09 5.10 -10.85
N ASP A 177 -7.23 5.23 -11.51
CA ASP A 177 -8.43 5.90 -11.00
C ASP A 177 -9.25 5.03 -10.03
N GLY A 178 -8.89 3.75 -9.87
CA GLY A 178 -9.57 2.78 -9.05
C GLY A 178 -10.66 1.98 -9.78
N SER A 179 -10.91 2.19 -11.08
CA SER A 179 -11.85 1.37 -11.83
C SER A 179 -11.34 -0.08 -11.96
N VAL A 180 -12.19 -1.04 -11.61
CA VAL A 180 -11.86 -2.48 -11.71
C VAL A 180 -11.90 -2.91 -13.17
N ILE A 181 -10.85 -3.62 -13.61
CA ILE A 181 -10.75 -4.17 -14.97
C ILE A 181 -11.10 -5.67 -14.95
N ASP A 182 -10.51 -6.42 -14.02
CA ASP A 182 -10.59 -7.88 -13.97
C ASP A 182 -10.47 -8.41 -12.54
N LEU A 183 -11.06 -9.59 -12.32
CA LEU A 183 -11.01 -10.36 -11.09
C LEU A 183 -10.72 -11.82 -11.41
N ARG A 184 -9.65 -12.35 -10.87
CA ARG A 184 -9.24 -13.75 -11.05
C ARG A 184 -9.14 -14.49 -9.73
#